data_36a8e9828ce25fc6ed5679068d79ae4d
#
_entry.id   36a8e9828ce25fc6ed5679068d79ae4d
#
_cell.length_a   1.000
_cell.length_b   1.000
_cell.length_c   1.000
_cell.angle_alpha   90.00
_cell.angle_beta   90.00
_cell.angle_gamma   90.00
#
_symmetry.space_group_name_H-M   'P 1'
#
loop_
_entity.id
_entity.type
_entity.pdbx_description
1 polymer ?
#
loop_
_entity_poly.entity_id
_entity_poly.type
_entity_poly.pdbx_seq_one_letter_code
_entity_poly.pdbx_strand_id
1 'polypeptide(L)'
;MSSSSSDELDDIFSMFGSMGIEVVDSEQKFREKAEEEGVELDLTPGALDKTNDPVRMYLREMGTVPLLTREGEVEIAKRIERGKNAMLRAISRTNMAAQEVARLGERLAAREIGVRDAVIFNEEEVTEEKLEAKIRESLKLFAKVAAAHDEYIAYRKHFVKLEKKSRAYTRGKWRLGRLRIRMSQSVRRVEFSEAFKRRLVERIREAVDRIRDAEDRILRLEGKLKRDVSDDYKKQVRQMIRDQRTTLDQIAEDFDARVEEIHRTLDTVITGEAQAEQAKKELVEANLRLVVSIAKK
;
A
#
# COMPACT_ATOMS: atom_id res chain seq x y z
N MET A 1 2.66 31.91 -57.07
CA MET A 1 3.15 31.16 -55.87
C MET A 1 1.94 30.66 -55.09
N SER A 2 1.13 29.72 -55.60
CA SER A 2 -0.11 29.22 -54.95
C SER A 2 -0.43 27.75 -55.28
N SER A 3 0.56 26.97 -55.78
CA SER A 3 0.32 25.54 -56.09
C SER A 3 0.85 24.58 -54.97
N SER A 4 1.78 25.01 -54.13
CA SER A 4 2.34 24.15 -53.10
C SER A 4 1.42 23.93 -51.87
N SER A 5 0.42 24.80 -51.66
CA SER A 5 -0.54 24.65 -50.54
C SER A 5 -1.63 23.62 -50.80
N SER A 6 -1.93 23.34 -52.06
CA SER A 6 -2.97 22.34 -52.45
C SER A 6 -2.42 20.92 -52.31
N ASP A 7 -1.19 20.72 -52.78
CA ASP A 7 -0.54 19.40 -52.74
C ASP A 7 -0.25 18.93 -51.31
N GLU A 8 0.10 19.86 -50.40
CA GLU A 8 0.28 19.55 -48.97
C GLU A 8 -1.05 19.16 -48.26
N LEU A 9 -2.15 19.78 -48.70
CA LEU A 9 -3.49 19.42 -48.18
C LEU A 9 -3.94 18.06 -48.65
N ASP A 10 -3.69 17.72 -49.92
CA ASP A 10 -4.04 16.40 -50.47
C ASP A 10 -3.22 15.27 -49.84
N ASP A 11 -1.96 15.51 -49.48
CA ASP A 11 -1.12 14.56 -48.76
C ASP A 11 -1.66 14.33 -47.32
N ILE A 12 -2.10 15.39 -46.64
CA ILE A 12 -2.71 15.28 -45.30
C ILE A 12 -4.03 14.49 -45.36
N PHE A 13 -4.89 14.74 -46.35
CA PHE A 13 -6.13 13.98 -46.51
C PHE A 13 -5.87 12.51 -46.84
N SER A 14 -4.87 12.21 -47.66
CA SER A 14 -4.43 10.85 -47.94
C SER A 14 -3.92 10.14 -46.70
N MET A 15 -3.19 10.84 -45.86
CA MET A 15 -2.68 10.30 -44.58
C MET A 15 -3.84 10.01 -43.59
N PHE A 16 -4.83 10.89 -43.48
CA PHE A 16 -6.02 10.64 -42.67
C PHE A 16 -6.83 9.46 -43.18
N GLY A 17 -7.00 9.32 -44.50
CA GLY A 17 -7.65 8.17 -45.10
C GLY A 17 -6.93 6.84 -44.81
N SER A 18 -5.57 6.84 -44.79
CA SER A 18 -4.78 5.65 -44.43
C SER A 18 -4.89 5.28 -42.95
N MET A 19 -5.23 6.22 -42.09
CA MET A 19 -5.47 6.03 -40.65
C MET A 19 -6.93 5.68 -40.34
N GLY A 20 -7.79 5.56 -41.35
CA GLY A 20 -9.21 5.27 -41.16
C GLY A 20 -10.02 6.48 -40.65
N ILE A 21 -9.48 7.70 -40.77
CA ILE A 21 -10.15 8.95 -40.38
C ILE A 21 -10.79 9.55 -41.63
N GLU A 22 -12.12 9.61 -41.68
CA GLU A 22 -12.86 10.24 -42.76
C GLU A 22 -13.07 11.73 -42.47
N VAL A 23 -12.63 12.59 -43.35
CA VAL A 23 -12.80 14.03 -43.24
C VAL A 23 -14.06 14.48 -43.94
N VAL A 24 -14.96 15.14 -43.22
CA VAL A 24 -16.25 15.63 -43.76
C VAL A 24 -16.28 17.16 -43.80
N ASP A 25 -16.82 17.73 -44.87
CA ASP A 25 -16.80 19.17 -45.15
C ASP A 25 -17.71 20.01 -44.27
N SER A 26 -18.66 19.40 -43.54
CA SER A 26 -19.57 20.13 -42.66
C SER A 26 -20.17 19.23 -41.57
N GLU A 27 -20.52 19.84 -40.44
CA GLU A 27 -21.21 19.18 -39.32
C GLU A 27 -22.59 18.60 -39.73
N GLN A 28 -23.24 19.19 -40.73
CA GLN A 28 -24.52 18.68 -41.23
C GLN A 28 -24.34 17.37 -41.97
N LYS A 29 -23.33 17.24 -42.85
CA LYS A 29 -23.02 15.98 -43.55
C LYS A 29 -22.57 14.87 -42.60
N PHE A 30 -21.93 15.23 -41.48
CA PHE A 30 -21.59 14.26 -40.45
C PHE A 30 -22.82 13.73 -39.72
N ARG A 31 -23.82 14.59 -39.48
CA ARG A 31 -25.10 14.19 -38.88
C ARG A 31 -25.97 13.35 -39.81
N GLU A 32 -26.03 13.74 -41.07
CA GLU A 32 -26.77 12.94 -42.11
C GLU A 32 -26.13 11.57 -42.29
N LYS A 33 -24.81 11.45 -42.33
CA LYS A 33 -24.11 10.17 -42.43
C LYS A 33 -24.24 9.33 -41.13
N ALA A 34 -24.22 9.97 -39.99
CA ALA A 34 -24.47 9.30 -38.71
C ALA A 34 -25.93 8.82 -38.54
N GLU A 35 -26.90 9.48 -39.23
CA GLU A 35 -28.27 9.04 -39.29
C GLU A 35 -28.49 7.95 -40.36
N GLU A 36 -27.72 7.97 -41.47
CA GLU A 36 -27.76 6.90 -42.49
C GLU A 36 -26.99 5.62 -42.06
N GLU A 37 -25.91 5.76 -41.35
CA GLU A 37 -25.19 4.68 -40.66
C GLU A 37 -25.81 4.34 -39.32
N GLY A 38 -27.02 4.82 -39.05
CA GLY A 38 -27.77 4.55 -37.83
C GLY A 38 -27.83 3.07 -37.46
N VAL A 39 -26.68 2.55 -37.10
CA VAL A 39 -26.58 1.39 -36.25
C VAL A 39 -27.03 1.84 -34.88
N GLU A 40 -28.36 1.96 -34.68
CA GLU A 40 -28.91 1.78 -33.36
C GLU A 40 -28.24 0.54 -32.82
N LEU A 41 -27.32 0.75 -31.88
CA LEU A 41 -26.72 -0.30 -31.12
C LEU A 41 -27.87 -0.98 -30.36
N ASP A 42 -28.55 -1.91 -31.00
CA ASP A 42 -29.54 -2.74 -30.37
C ASP A 42 -28.85 -3.63 -29.36
N LEU A 43 -28.80 -3.12 -28.14
CA LEU A 43 -28.19 -3.74 -26.99
C LEU A 43 -29.13 -4.71 -26.27
N THR A 44 -30.24 -5.12 -26.95
CA THR A 44 -31.13 -6.16 -26.41
C THR A 44 -30.39 -7.50 -26.32
N PRO A 45 -30.62 -8.29 -25.25
CA PRO A 45 -29.90 -9.54 -24.98
C PRO A 45 -30.20 -10.69 -25.97
N GLY A 46 -30.29 -10.47 -27.22
CA GLY A 46 -30.55 -11.48 -28.25
C GLY A 46 -29.98 -11.13 -29.59
N ALA A 47 -29.77 -9.86 -29.92
CA ALA A 47 -29.31 -9.39 -31.24
C ALA A 47 -27.77 -9.46 -31.40
N LEU A 48 -27.03 -9.71 -30.33
CA LEU A 48 -25.56 -9.55 -30.24
C LEU A 48 -24.77 -10.86 -30.41
N ASP A 49 -25.43 -11.95 -30.77
CA ASP A 49 -24.81 -13.30 -30.68
C ASP A 49 -23.80 -13.64 -31.80
N LYS A 50 -23.46 -12.72 -32.71
CA LYS A 50 -22.60 -13.03 -33.86
C LYS A 50 -21.40 -12.10 -34.10
N THR A 51 -21.06 -11.20 -33.19
CA THR A 51 -19.91 -10.31 -33.39
C THR A 51 -18.82 -10.57 -32.37
N ASN A 52 -17.64 -10.96 -32.84
CA ASN A 52 -16.39 -11.08 -32.05
C ASN A 52 -15.82 -9.71 -31.62
N ASP A 53 -16.63 -8.67 -31.49
CA ASP A 53 -16.21 -7.35 -31.07
C ASP A 53 -16.01 -7.33 -29.53
N PRO A 54 -14.79 -7.16 -29.05
CA PRO A 54 -14.47 -7.14 -27.58
C PRO A 54 -15.27 -6.07 -26.85
N VAL A 55 -15.59 -4.94 -27.50
CA VAL A 55 -16.34 -3.84 -26.88
C VAL A 55 -17.77 -4.26 -26.64
N ARG A 56 -18.41 -4.93 -27.63
CA ARG A 56 -19.77 -5.44 -27.49
C ARG A 56 -19.86 -6.56 -26.44
N MET A 57 -18.89 -7.47 -26.40
CA MET A 57 -18.80 -8.47 -25.33
C MET A 57 -18.72 -7.82 -23.96
N TYR A 58 -17.85 -6.84 -23.80
CA TYR A 58 -17.71 -6.07 -22.57
C TYR A 58 -19.00 -5.37 -22.15
N LEU A 59 -19.67 -4.68 -23.08
CA LEU A 59 -20.95 -4.01 -22.82
C LEU A 59 -22.07 -4.98 -22.44
N ARG A 60 -22.07 -6.18 -23.03
CA ARG A 60 -23.00 -7.25 -22.68
C ARG A 60 -22.75 -7.78 -21.28
N GLU A 61 -21.50 -8.12 -20.95
CA GLU A 61 -21.12 -8.61 -19.61
C GLU A 61 -21.43 -7.56 -18.54
N MET A 62 -21.13 -6.28 -18.81
CA MET A 62 -21.45 -5.17 -17.92
C MET A 62 -22.95 -4.97 -17.69
N GLY A 63 -23.79 -5.30 -18.70
CA GLY A 63 -25.26 -5.19 -18.62
C GLY A 63 -25.93 -6.30 -17.81
N THR A 64 -25.27 -7.44 -17.61
CA THR A 64 -25.84 -8.59 -16.89
C THR A 64 -25.75 -8.51 -15.38
N VAL A 65 -24.82 -7.72 -14.87
CA VAL A 65 -24.60 -7.57 -13.42
C VAL A 65 -25.35 -6.35 -12.90
N PRO A 66 -26.16 -6.48 -11.81
CA PRO A 66 -26.92 -5.36 -11.26
C PRO A 66 -25.97 -4.27 -10.74
N LEU A 67 -26.41 -3.01 -10.84
CA LEU A 67 -25.69 -1.86 -10.27
C LEU A 67 -25.57 -2.01 -8.75
N LEU A 68 -24.46 -1.50 -8.21
CA LEU A 68 -24.22 -1.54 -6.78
C LEU A 68 -25.25 -0.66 -6.06
N THR A 69 -25.84 -1.19 -4.99
CA THR A 69 -26.72 -0.41 -4.12
C THR A 69 -25.90 0.48 -3.19
N ARG A 70 -26.53 1.52 -2.63
CA ARG A 70 -25.88 2.40 -1.64
C ARG A 70 -25.36 1.63 -0.43
N GLU A 71 -26.11 0.62 0.03
CA GLU A 71 -25.68 -0.27 1.12
C GLU A 71 -24.46 -1.08 0.72
N GLY A 72 -24.39 -1.56 -0.53
CA GLY A 72 -23.24 -2.27 -1.08
C GLY A 72 -21.98 -1.38 -1.15
N GLU A 73 -22.12 -0.12 -1.57
CA GLU A 73 -21.02 0.86 -1.55
C GLU A 73 -20.46 1.08 -0.15
N VAL A 74 -21.35 1.25 0.83
CA VAL A 74 -20.97 1.40 2.25
C VAL A 74 -20.27 0.16 2.78
N GLU A 75 -20.71 -1.03 2.38
CA GLU A 75 -20.05 -2.27 2.81
C GLU A 75 -18.64 -2.41 2.21
N ILE A 76 -18.48 -2.12 0.92
CA ILE A 76 -17.18 -2.12 0.26
C ILE A 76 -16.25 -1.08 0.91
N ALA A 77 -16.73 0.14 1.16
CA ALA A 77 -15.97 1.17 1.84
C ALA A 77 -15.51 0.73 3.25
N LYS A 78 -16.38 0.08 4.03
CA LYS A 78 -16.04 -0.51 5.32
C LYS A 78 -15.01 -1.65 5.20
N ARG A 79 -15.05 -2.46 4.13
CA ARG A 79 -14.04 -3.51 3.87
C ARG A 79 -12.68 -2.90 3.58
N ILE A 80 -12.61 -1.84 2.74
CA ILE A 80 -11.38 -1.09 2.47
C ILE A 80 -10.80 -0.53 3.78
N GLU A 81 -11.65 0.11 4.58
CA GLU A 81 -11.24 0.70 5.86
C GLU A 81 -10.76 -0.35 6.86
N ARG A 82 -11.45 -1.48 6.98
CA ARG A 82 -11.03 -2.60 7.86
C ARG A 82 -9.66 -3.13 7.46
N GLY A 83 -9.41 -3.35 6.15
CA GLY A 83 -8.10 -3.81 5.66
C GLY A 83 -6.99 -2.80 5.96
N LYS A 84 -7.19 -1.52 5.66
CA LYS A 84 -6.24 -0.45 5.99
C LYS A 84 -5.98 -0.33 7.49
N ASN A 85 -7.03 -0.42 8.31
CA ASN A 85 -6.92 -0.36 9.76
C ASN A 85 -6.22 -1.59 10.35
N ALA A 86 -6.45 -2.79 9.81
CA ALA A 86 -5.74 -4.00 10.22
C ALA A 86 -4.24 -3.88 9.95
N MET A 87 -3.86 -3.45 8.76
CA MET A 87 -2.47 -3.19 8.37
C MET A 87 -1.83 -2.15 9.31
N LEU A 88 -2.44 -0.98 9.49
CA LEU A 88 -1.89 0.07 10.33
C LEU A 88 -1.78 -0.34 11.81
N ARG A 89 -2.73 -1.14 12.32
CA ARG A 89 -2.67 -1.71 13.67
C ARG A 89 -1.49 -2.68 13.83
N ALA A 90 -1.23 -3.53 12.84
CA ALA A 90 -0.11 -4.46 12.87
C ALA A 90 1.23 -3.70 12.88
N ILE A 91 1.43 -2.76 11.96
CA ILE A 91 2.63 -1.94 11.83
C ILE A 91 2.87 -1.12 13.10
N SER A 92 1.85 -0.42 13.60
CA SER A 92 1.98 0.50 14.74
C SER A 92 2.38 -0.16 16.08
N ARG A 93 2.28 -1.49 16.17
CA ARG A 93 2.71 -2.26 17.35
C ARG A 93 4.21 -2.54 17.36
N THR A 94 4.88 -2.37 16.25
CA THR A 94 6.32 -2.60 16.12
C THR A 94 7.12 -1.42 16.66
N ASN A 95 8.23 -1.68 17.30
CA ASN A 95 9.17 -0.65 17.76
C ASN A 95 9.74 0.14 16.57
N MET A 96 10.03 -0.55 15.49
CA MET A 96 10.52 0.02 14.23
C MET A 96 9.61 1.14 13.70
N ALA A 97 8.28 0.96 13.73
CA ALA A 97 7.36 1.98 13.24
C ALA A 97 7.45 3.29 14.04
N ALA A 98 7.57 3.21 15.37
CA ALA A 98 7.74 4.39 16.20
C ALA A 98 9.07 5.11 15.96
N GLN A 99 10.16 4.37 15.74
CA GLN A 99 11.46 4.92 15.36
C GLN A 99 11.42 5.60 13.99
N GLU A 100 10.79 4.99 12.99
CA GLU A 100 10.67 5.60 11.65
C GLU A 100 9.81 6.87 11.69
N VAL A 101 8.76 6.92 12.54
CA VAL A 101 7.96 8.14 12.74
C VAL A 101 8.77 9.24 13.43
N ALA A 102 9.62 8.89 14.40
CA ALA A 102 10.51 9.86 15.03
C ALA A 102 11.50 10.46 14.02
N ARG A 103 12.15 9.59 13.21
CA ARG A 103 13.05 10.03 12.11
C ARG A 103 12.32 10.87 11.05
N LEU A 104 11.06 10.53 10.74
CA LEU A 104 10.24 11.32 9.83
C LEU A 104 10.04 12.74 10.38
N GLY A 105 9.80 12.85 11.70
CA GLY A 105 9.66 14.13 12.39
C GLY A 105 10.93 14.98 12.33
N GLU A 106 12.08 14.37 12.55
CA GLU A 106 13.40 15.05 12.44
C GLU A 106 13.64 15.58 11.02
N ARG A 107 13.39 14.75 10.00
CA ARG A 107 13.54 15.14 8.59
C ARG A 107 12.56 16.23 8.15
N LEU A 108 11.31 16.18 8.66
CA LEU A 108 10.32 17.22 8.41
C LEU A 108 10.71 18.55 9.09
N ALA A 109 11.23 18.48 10.32
CA ALA A 109 11.72 19.66 11.05
C ALA A 109 12.95 20.28 10.36
N ALA A 110 13.85 19.46 9.81
CA ALA A 110 15.00 19.88 9.01
C ALA A 110 14.63 20.38 7.60
N ARG A 111 13.35 20.31 7.21
CA ARG A 111 12.83 20.62 5.87
C ARG A 111 13.47 19.79 4.74
N GLU A 112 13.98 18.61 5.05
CA GLU A 112 14.52 17.67 4.06
C GLU A 112 13.42 16.98 3.24
N ILE A 113 12.21 16.95 3.77
CA ILE A 113 11.02 16.34 3.13
C ILE A 113 9.83 17.28 3.21
N GLY A 114 8.96 17.20 2.20
CA GLY A 114 7.71 17.94 2.17
C GLY A 114 6.66 17.34 3.12
N VAL A 115 5.75 18.16 3.64
CA VAL A 115 4.65 17.70 4.51
C VAL A 115 3.75 16.67 3.81
N ARG A 116 3.56 16.79 2.48
CA ARG A 116 2.78 15.85 1.67
C ARG A 116 3.39 14.45 1.59
N ASP A 117 4.71 14.35 1.70
CA ASP A 117 5.41 13.07 1.72
C ASP A 117 5.25 12.36 3.08
N ALA A 118 5.03 13.13 4.14
CA ALA A 118 4.90 12.63 5.50
C ALA A 118 3.45 12.30 5.87
N VAL A 119 2.51 13.22 5.62
CA VAL A 119 1.11 13.10 6.04
C VAL A 119 0.15 13.45 4.91
N ILE A 120 -1.10 12.99 5.05
CA ILE A 120 -2.18 13.34 4.12
C ILE A 120 -2.52 14.83 4.28
N PHE A 121 -2.51 15.52 3.16
CA PHE A 121 -2.84 16.93 3.06
C PHE A 121 -3.79 17.13 1.87
N ASN A 122 -5.09 17.26 2.16
CA ASN A 122 -6.18 17.23 1.17
C ASN A 122 -6.73 18.63 0.85
N GLU A 123 -5.98 19.70 1.10
CA GLU A 123 -6.48 21.03 0.79
C GLU A 123 -6.29 21.36 -0.70
N GLU A 124 -7.35 21.83 -1.36
CA GLU A 124 -7.37 22.22 -2.77
C GLU A 124 -6.55 23.50 -3.00
N GLU A 125 -6.65 24.46 -2.08
CA GLU A 125 -5.84 25.69 -2.09
C GLU A 125 -4.72 25.62 -1.05
N VAL A 126 -3.50 25.49 -1.52
CA VAL A 126 -2.32 25.45 -0.67
C VAL A 126 -1.78 26.85 -0.47
N THR A 127 -2.15 27.48 0.65
CA THR A 127 -1.50 28.69 1.12
C THR A 127 -0.30 28.36 2.00
N GLU A 128 0.73 29.23 2.01
CA GLU A 128 1.90 29.03 2.87
C GLU A 128 1.55 28.90 4.35
N GLU A 129 0.57 29.68 4.81
CA GLU A 129 0.08 29.64 6.19
C GLU A 129 -0.52 28.29 6.58
N LYS A 130 -1.34 27.69 5.69
CA LYS A 130 -1.94 26.36 5.89
C LYS A 130 -0.88 25.28 5.90
N LEU A 131 0.12 25.39 5.01
CA LEU A 131 1.23 24.46 4.96
C LEU A 131 2.04 24.48 6.27
N GLU A 132 2.39 25.65 6.77
CA GLU A 132 3.11 25.80 8.04
C GLU A 132 2.27 25.35 9.25
N ALA A 133 0.97 25.61 9.24
CA ALA A 133 0.07 25.11 10.27
C ALA A 133 0.05 23.58 10.31
N LYS A 134 -0.03 22.92 9.13
CA LYS A 134 0.01 21.45 9.02
C LYS A 134 1.35 20.87 9.44
N ILE A 135 2.46 21.51 9.08
CA ILE A 135 3.80 21.12 9.55
C ILE A 135 3.85 21.17 11.09
N ARG A 136 3.42 22.27 11.70
CA ARG A 136 3.41 22.42 13.18
C ARG A 136 2.52 21.39 13.87
N GLU A 137 1.35 21.09 13.30
CA GLU A 137 0.45 20.05 13.80
C GLU A 137 1.10 18.68 13.72
N SER A 138 1.67 18.33 12.55
CA SER A 138 2.34 17.05 12.31
C SER A 138 3.52 16.85 13.24
N LEU A 139 4.38 17.86 13.42
CA LEU A 139 5.51 17.81 14.35
C LEU A 139 5.07 17.58 15.79
N LYS A 140 3.94 18.18 16.24
CA LYS A 140 3.37 17.92 17.57
C LYS A 140 2.92 16.46 17.72
N LEU A 141 2.35 15.85 16.66
CA LEU A 141 1.95 14.45 16.68
C LEU A 141 3.17 13.52 16.68
N PHE A 142 4.19 13.81 15.88
CA PHE A 142 5.44 13.04 15.86
C PHE A 142 6.20 13.11 17.19
N ALA A 143 6.25 14.28 17.81
CA ALA A 143 6.83 14.44 19.15
C ALA A 143 6.09 13.60 20.21
N LYS A 144 4.75 13.47 20.12
CA LYS A 144 3.98 12.59 21.01
C LYS A 144 4.32 11.10 20.76
N VAL A 145 4.57 10.69 19.52
CA VAL A 145 5.00 9.32 19.20
C VAL A 145 6.39 9.09 19.76
N ALA A 146 7.34 10.00 19.55
CA ALA A 146 8.71 9.91 20.08
C ALA A 146 8.71 9.81 21.61
N ALA A 147 7.97 10.68 22.30
CA ALA A 147 7.87 10.64 23.77
C ALA A 147 7.27 9.32 24.29
N ALA A 148 6.22 8.79 23.62
CA ALA A 148 5.62 7.51 23.99
C ALA A 148 6.59 6.33 23.74
N HIS A 149 7.39 6.40 22.69
CA HIS A 149 8.44 5.43 22.39
C HIS A 149 9.55 5.47 23.44
N ASP A 150 10.04 6.65 23.80
CA ASP A 150 11.11 6.82 24.80
C ASP A 150 10.67 6.32 26.18
N GLU A 151 9.41 6.62 26.57
CA GLU A 151 8.83 6.08 27.82
C GLU A 151 8.79 4.54 27.79
N TYR A 152 8.40 3.96 26.65
CA TYR A 152 8.37 2.52 26.46
C TYR A 152 9.76 1.90 26.57
N ILE A 153 10.77 2.44 25.88
CA ILE A 153 12.15 1.93 25.87
C ILE A 153 12.78 2.07 27.25
N ALA A 154 12.61 3.21 27.92
CA ALA A 154 13.11 3.42 29.26
C ALA A 154 12.55 2.40 30.25
N TYR A 155 11.24 2.15 30.20
CA TYR A 155 10.61 1.16 31.05
C TYR A 155 11.02 -0.27 30.69
N ARG A 156 11.19 -0.61 29.40
CA ARG A 156 11.67 -1.92 28.94
C ARG A 156 13.06 -2.23 29.53
N LYS A 157 13.99 -1.27 29.51
CA LYS A 157 15.32 -1.43 30.10
C LYS A 157 15.25 -1.77 31.60
N HIS A 158 14.30 -1.19 32.31
CA HIS A 158 14.07 -1.50 33.73
C HIS A 158 13.40 -2.90 33.87
N PHE A 159 12.42 -3.22 33.02
CA PHE A 159 11.67 -4.48 33.09
C PHE A 159 12.56 -5.72 32.89
N VAL A 160 13.53 -5.66 31.97
CA VAL A 160 14.47 -6.77 31.70
C VAL A 160 15.28 -7.16 32.93
N LYS A 161 15.50 -6.22 33.87
CA LYS A 161 16.26 -6.45 35.13
C LYS A 161 15.40 -7.13 36.19
N LEU A 162 14.08 -7.26 36.00
CA LEU A 162 13.19 -7.83 37.02
C LEU A 162 13.25 -9.36 37.04
N GLU A 163 13.21 -9.95 38.20
CA GLU A 163 13.19 -11.39 38.40
C GLU A 163 11.86 -11.99 37.89
N LYS A 164 11.95 -12.95 36.95
CA LYS A 164 10.81 -13.50 36.18
C LYS A 164 9.67 -14.10 37.03
N LYS A 165 9.95 -14.56 38.26
CA LYS A 165 8.95 -15.16 39.17
C LYS A 165 8.35 -14.16 40.15
N SER A 166 8.78 -12.90 40.16
CA SER A 166 8.34 -11.92 41.15
C SER A 166 6.98 -11.30 40.82
N ARG A 167 6.26 -10.82 41.85
CA ARG A 167 5.05 -10.00 41.66
C ARG A 167 5.35 -8.72 40.89
N ALA A 168 6.57 -8.17 41.06
CA ALA A 168 7.04 -7.00 40.32
C ALA A 168 7.11 -7.29 38.81
N TYR A 169 7.60 -8.45 38.41
CA TYR A 169 7.63 -8.89 37.01
C TYR A 169 6.23 -8.94 36.40
N THR A 170 5.26 -9.55 37.09
CA THR A 170 3.87 -9.65 36.60
C THR A 170 3.24 -8.25 36.40
N ARG A 171 3.41 -7.35 37.39
CA ARG A 171 2.94 -5.96 37.29
C ARG A 171 3.67 -5.21 36.17
N GLY A 172 4.99 -5.43 36.05
CA GLY A 172 5.83 -4.85 35.01
C GLY A 172 5.40 -5.25 33.60
N LYS A 173 5.06 -6.54 33.39
CA LYS A 173 4.55 -7.06 32.13
C LYS A 173 3.27 -6.32 31.68
N TRP A 174 2.33 -6.12 32.61
CA TRP A 174 1.10 -5.37 32.34
C TRP A 174 1.37 -3.88 32.05
N ARG A 175 2.30 -3.26 32.74
CA ARG A 175 2.69 -1.88 32.49
C ARG A 175 3.35 -1.73 31.14
N LEU A 176 4.28 -2.62 30.78
CA LEU A 176 4.92 -2.65 29.46
C LEU A 176 3.90 -2.80 28.33
N GLY A 177 2.92 -3.72 28.50
CA GLY A 177 1.84 -3.87 27.53
C GLY A 177 1.01 -2.60 27.35
N ARG A 178 0.68 -1.88 28.43
CA ARG A 178 -0.03 -0.58 28.35
C ARG A 178 0.78 0.49 27.64
N LEU A 179 2.09 0.55 27.88
CA LEU A 179 2.97 1.50 27.19
C LEU A 179 3.05 1.20 25.70
N ARG A 180 3.17 -0.09 25.31
CA ARG A 180 3.14 -0.52 23.91
C ARG A 180 1.81 -0.15 23.23
N ILE A 181 0.68 -0.31 23.91
CA ILE A 181 -0.63 0.12 23.40
C ILE A 181 -0.69 1.63 23.23
N ARG A 182 -0.21 2.42 24.21
CA ARG A 182 -0.16 3.89 24.13
C ARG A 182 0.68 4.35 22.93
N MET A 183 1.87 3.77 22.76
CA MET A 183 2.73 4.03 21.60
C MET A 183 2.01 3.72 20.29
N SER A 184 1.42 2.54 20.16
CA SER A 184 0.64 2.13 18.98
C SER A 184 -0.54 3.09 18.71
N GLN A 185 -1.24 3.55 19.73
CA GLN A 185 -2.33 4.52 19.59
C GLN A 185 -1.81 5.88 19.12
N SER A 186 -0.65 6.33 19.63
CA SER A 186 -0.04 7.59 19.18
C SER A 186 0.35 7.53 17.70
N VAL A 187 0.94 6.41 17.24
CA VAL A 187 1.26 6.19 15.82
C VAL A 187 -0.01 6.22 14.95
N ARG A 188 -1.08 5.56 15.37
CA ARG A 188 -2.34 5.50 14.59
C ARG A 188 -3.12 6.81 14.50
N ARG A 189 -2.83 7.78 15.38
CA ARG A 189 -3.44 9.13 15.31
C ARG A 189 -2.85 9.98 14.19
N VAL A 190 -1.72 9.57 13.65
CA VAL A 190 -1.09 10.27 12.53
C VAL A 190 -1.68 9.76 11.22
N GLU A 191 -2.17 10.65 10.40
CA GLU A 191 -2.65 10.36 9.04
C GLU A 191 -1.48 10.36 8.06
N PHE A 192 -0.73 9.26 8.04
CA PHE A 192 0.44 9.12 7.17
C PHE A 192 0.08 9.12 5.69
N SER A 193 0.95 9.68 4.87
CA SER A 193 0.91 9.56 3.41
C SER A 193 0.99 8.09 2.97
N GLU A 194 0.44 7.77 1.81
CA GLU A 194 0.53 6.40 1.26
C GLU A 194 1.99 6.00 0.97
N ALA A 195 2.83 6.96 0.56
CA ALA A 195 4.26 6.72 0.34
C ALA A 195 4.98 6.29 1.63
N PHE A 196 4.70 6.95 2.75
CA PHE A 196 5.29 6.58 4.04
C PHE A 196 4.77 5.23 4.55
N LYS A 197 3.47 4.93 4.39
CA LYS A 197 2.91 3.61 4.74
C LYS A 197 3.59 2.48 3.96
N ARG A 198 3.78 2.65 2.65
CA ARG A 198 4.51 1.69 1.81
C ARG A 198 5.93 1.47 2.30
N ARG A 199 6.64 2.55 2.66
CA ARG A 199 7.99 2.44 3.24
C ARG A 199 8.02 1.62 4.53
N LEU A 200 7.04 1.80 5.42
CA LEU A 200 6.94 1.00 6.64
C LEU A 200 6.71 -0.50 6.34
N VAL A 201 5.85 -0.79 5.36
CA VAL A 201 5.60 -2.18 4.91
C VAL A 201 6.87 -2.79 4.34
N GLU A 202 7.59 -2.06 3.48
CA GLU A 202 8.83 -2.53 2.87
C GLU A 202 9.91 -2.84 3.90
N ARG A 203 10.05 -2.01 4.92
CA ARG A 203 10.98 -2.28 6.03
C ARG A 203 10.66 -3.57 6.78
N ILE A 204 9.38 -3.93 6.91
CA ILE A 204 8.98 -5.20 7.53
C ILE A 204 9.29 -6.36 6.58
N ARG A 205 9.05 -6.21 5.27
CA ARG A 205 9.40 -7.21 4.26
C ARG A 205 10.89 -7.49 4.25
N GLU A 206 11.72 -6.45 4.16
CA GLU A 206 13.17 -6.57 4.21
C GLU A 206 13.66 -7.31 5.47
N ALA A 207 13.05 -7.03 6.62
CA ALA A 207 13.39 -7.72 7.85
C ALA A 207 13.03 -9.20 7.80
N VAL A 208 11.83 -9.55 7.29
CA VAL A 208 11.40 -10.95 7.13
C VAL A 208 12.27 -11.70 6.13
N ASP A 209 12.64 -11.07 5.02
CA ASP A 209 13.52 -11.69 4.03
C ASP A 209 14.91 -11.97 4.63
N ARG A 210 15.47 -11.02 5.41
CA ARG A 210 16.72 -11.24 6.14
C ARG A 210 16.59 -12.36 7.19
N ILE A 211 15.45 -12.48 7.85
CA ILE A 211 15.18 -13.57 8.80
C ILE A 211 15.19 -14.91 8.05
N ARG A 212 14.44 -15.03 6.96
CA ARG A 212 14.39 -16.25 6.12
C ARG A 212 15.76 -16.66 5.61
N ASP A 213 16.51 -15.68 5.09
CA ASP A 213 17.88 -15.94 4.62
C ASP A 213 18.80 -16.48 5.74
N ALA A 214 18.69 -15.91 6.95
CA ALA A 214 19.47 -16.36 8.09
C ALA A 214 19.05 -17.76 8.56
N GLU A 215 17.76 -18.05 8.63
CA GLU A 215 17.21 -19.35 8.99
C GLU A 215 17.62 -20.43 7.97
N ASP A 216 17.51 -20.14 6.68
CA ASP A 216 17.93 -21.04 5.60
C ASP A 216 19.45 -21.33 5.66
N ARG A 217 20.26 -20.31 5.94
CA ARG A 217 21.70 -20.49 6.13
C ARG A 217 22.00 -21.36 7.33
N ILE A 218 21.33 -21.13 8.47
CA ILE A 218 21.49 -21.97 9.67
C ILE A 218 21.15 -23.42 9.33
N LEU A 219 20.00 -23.66 8.68
CA LEU A 219 19.57 -25.03 8.31
C LEU A 219 20.58 -25.74 7.42
N ARG A 220 21.11 -25.05 6.40
CA ARG A 220 22.16 -25.57 5.51
C ARG A 220 23.46 -25.86 6.28
N LEU A 221 23.87 -25.00 7.20
CA LEU A 221 25.08 -25.17 8.01
C LEU A 221 24.90 -26.29 9.01
N GLU A 222 23.77 -26.46 9.65
CA GLU A 222 23.46 -27.59 10.53
C GLU A 222 23.46 -28.93 9.77
N GLY A 223 23.00 -28.93 8.50
CA GLY A 223 23.10 -30.09 7.63
C GLY A 223 24.56 -30.49 7.32
N LYS A 224 25.47 -29.50 7.23
CA LYS A 224 26.90 -29.76 7.06
C LYS A 224 27.56 -30.35 8.31
N LEU A 225 27.10 -29.93 9.51
CA LEU A 225 27.62 -30.49 10.78
C LEU A 225 27.28 -31.97 11.00
N LYS A 226 26.23 -32.48 10.36
CA LYS A 226 25.80 -33.89 10.44
C LYS A 226 26.67 -34.82 9.59
N ARG A 227 27.51 -34.29 8.69
CA ARG A 227 28.44 -35.07 7.86
C ARG A 227 29.73 -35.31 8.62
N ASP A 228 30.42 -36.37 8.26
CA ASP A 228 31.74 -36.66 8.83
C ASP A 228 32.81 -35.73 8.22
N VAL A 229 33.16 -34.68 8.97
CA VAL A 229 34.08 -33.61 8.58
C VAL A 229 35.07 -33.34 9.71
N SER A 230 36.22 -32.75 9.38
CA SER A 230 37.25 -32.43 10.36
C SER A 230 36.75 -31.51 11.47
N ASP A 231 37.37 -31.63 12.66
CA ASP A 231 36.96 -30.84 13.84
C ASP A 231 37.16 -29.34 13.65
N ASP A 232 38.18 -28.92 12.92
CA ASP A 232 38.42 -27.52 12.61
C ASP A 232 37.34 -26.95 11.70
N TYR A 233 36.88 -27.72 10.71
CA TYR A 233 35.73 -27.32 9.87
C TYR A 233 34.43 -27.22 10.71
N LYS A 234 34.21 -28.19 11.63
CA LYS A 234 33.05 -28.12 12.55
C LYS A 234 33.08 -26.87 13.41
N LYS A 235 34.27 -26.43 13.90
CA LYS A 235 34.41 -25.16 14.66
C LYS A 235 34.02 -23.93 13.82
N GLN A 236 34.52 -23.88 12.57
CA GLN A 236 34.18 -22.79 11.64
C GLN A 236 32.68 -22.72 11.38
N VAL A 237 32.05 -23.86 11.07
CA VAL A 237 30.60 -23.93 10.81
C VAL A 237 29.79 -23.51 12.03
N ARG A 238 30.19 -23.93 13.25
CA ARG A 238 29.54 -23.46 14.51
C ARG A 238 29.68 -21.97 14.70
N GLN A 239 30.81 -21.37 14.33
CA GLN A 239 30.96 -19.92 14.38
C GLN A 239 30.00 -19.23 13.41
N MET A 240 29.90 -19.69 12.15
CA MET A 240 28.98 -19.15 11.16
C MET A 240 27.52 -19.23 11.63
N ILE A 241 27.12 -20.32 12.29
CA ILE A 241 25.78 -20.47 12.86
C ILE A 241 25.56 -19.43 13.99
N ARG A 242 26.56 -19.20 14.87
CA ARG A 242 26.46 -18.16 15.91
C ARG A 242 26.29 -16.78 15.30
N ASP A 243 27.03 -16.46 14.25
CA ASP A 243 26.92 -15.16 13.56
C ASP A 243 25.52 -14.94 12.96
N GLN A 244 24.95 -15.99 12.34
CA GLN A 244 23.56 -15.91 11.83
C GLN A 244 22.53 -15.77 12.97
N ARG A 245 22.71 -16.48 14.09
CA ARG A 245 21.83 -16.31 15.27
C ARG A 245 21.94 -14.90 15.86
N THR A 246 23.13 -14.33 15.92
CA THR A 246 23.33 -12.94 16.34
C THR A 246 22.57 -11.96 15.41
N THR A 247 22.55 -12.23 14.11
CA THR A 247 21.76 -11.42 13.16
C THR A 247 20.26 -11.51 13.44
N LEU A 248 19.74 -12.71 13.74
CA LEU A 248 18.33 -12.90 14.12
C LEU A 248 18.00 -12.17 15.43
N ASP A 249 18.90 -12.24 16.44
CA ASP A 249 18.72 -11.56 17.71
C ASP A 249 18.73 -10.03 17.52
N GLN A 250 19.59 -9.48 16.66
CA GLN A 250 19.61 -8.05 16.34
C GLN A 250 18.29 -7.60 15.67
N ILE A 251 17.78 -8.37 14.71
CA ILE A 251 16.48 -8.04 14.08
C ILE A 251 15.36 -8.11 15.12
N ALA A 252 15.35 -9.13 15.97
CA ALA A 252 14.36 -9.28 17.04
C ALA A 252 14.43 -8.12 18.04
N GLU A 253 15.62 -7.60 18.34
CA GLU A 253 15.83 -6.44 19.19
C GLU A 253 15.35 -5.13 18.54
N ASP A 254 15.66 -4.91 17.27
CA ASP A 254 15.21 -3.73 16.51
C ASP A 254 13.69 -3.64 16.45
N PHE A 255 13.03 -4.76 16.27
CA PHE A 255 11.56 -4.84 16.24
C PHE A 255 10.93 -4.93 17.63
N ASP A 256 11.70 -5.21 18.66
CA ASP A 256 11.22 -5.58 20.00
C ASP A 256 10.15 -6.67 19.96
N ALA A 257 10.38 -7.67 19.13
CA ALA A 257 9.45 -8.77 18.88
C ALA A 257 10.23 -10.06 18.58
N ARG A 258 9.59 -11.20 18.83
CA ARG A 258 10.15 -12.48 18.40
C ARG A 258 10.04 -12.62 16.90
N VAL A 259 10.89 -13.44 16.31
CA VAL A 259 10.89 -13.74 14.88
C VAL A 259 9.49 -14.15 14.39
N GLU A 260 8.81 -15.03 15.13
CA GLU A 260 7.47 -15.49 14.78
C GLU A 260 6.41 -14.37 14.84
N GLU A 261 6.61 -13.37 15.73
CA GLU A 261 5.73 -12.20 15.81
C GLU A 261 5.95 -11.25 14.63
N ILE A 262 7.19 -11.15 14.14
CA ILE A 262 7.53 -10.34 12.96
C ILE A 262 6.89 -10.97 11.71
N HIS A 263 6.99 -12.29 11.53
CA HIS A 263 6.31 -13.01 10.45
C HIS A 263 4.79 -12.80 10.48
N ARG A 264 4.15 -13.00 11.64
CA ARG A 264 2.70 -12.75 11.81
C ARG A 264 2.30 -11.31 11.52
N THR A 265 3.18 -10.36 11.85
CA THR A 265 2.95 -8.94 11.53
C THR A 265 2.92 -8.74 10.02
N LEU A 266 3.87 -9.31 9.28
CA LEU A 266 3.90 -9.25 7.82
C LEU A 266 2.66 -9.93 7.23
N ASP A 267 2.30 -11.12 7.68
CA ASP A 267 1.10 -11.84 7.20
C ASP A 267 -0.18 -11.01 7.40
N THR A 268 -0.31 -10.37 8.58
CA THR A 268 -1.44 -9.48 8.85
C THR A 268 -1.45 -8.26 7.93
N VAL A 269 -0.28 -7.70 7.61
CA VAL A 269 -0.14 -6.57 6.70
C VAL A 269 -0.52 -6.98 5.28
N ILE A 270 0.02 -8.08 4.76
CA ILE A 270 -0.27 -8.60 3.42
C ILE A 270 -1.76 -8.93 3.27
N THR A 271 -2.35 -9.61 4.27
CA THR A 271 -3.77 -9.95 4.25
C THR A 271 -4.64 -8.70 4.27
N GLY A 272 -4.31 -7.71 5.10
CA GLY A 272 -5.04 -6.44 5.16
C GLY A 272 -4.92 -5.62 3.86
N GLU A 273 -3.74 -5.60 3.25
CA GLU A 273 -3.50 -4.96 1.95
C GLU A 273 -4.31 -5.64 0.84
N ALA A 274 -4.26 -6.98 0.77
CA ALA A 274 -5.01 -7.76 -0.22
C ALA A 274 -6.52 -7.55 -0.09
N GLN A 275 -7.05 -7.55 1.14
CA GLN A 275 -8.48 -7.28 1.40
C GLN A 275 -8.89 -5.87 0.96
N ALA A 276 -8.07 -4.86 1.27
CA ALA A 276 -8.35 -3.48 0.86
C ALA A 276 -8.27 -3.31 -0.66
N GLU A 277 -7.29 -3.95 -1.31
CA GLU A 277 -7.09 -3.89 -2.76
C GLU A 277 -8.22 -4.61 -3.52
N GLN A 278 -8.62 -5.79 -3.05
CA GLN A 278 -9.76 -6.52 -3.62
C GLN A 278 -11.05 -5.69 -3.54
N ALA A 279 -11.32 -5.10 -2.37
CA ALA A 279 -12.49 -4.26 -2.20
C ALA A 279 -12.44 -2.99 -3.07
N LYS A 280 -11.25 -2.38 -3.27
CA LYS A 280 -11.10 -1.27 -4.22
C LYS A 280 -11.41 -1.68 -5.66
N LYS A 281 -10.94 -2.87 -6.10
CA LYS A 281 -11.24 -3.39 -7.44
C LYS A 281 -12.75 -3.55 -7.64
N GLU A 282 -13.43 -4.15 -6.68
CA GLU A 282 -14.89 -4.29 -6.69
C GLU A 282 -15.60 -2.93 -6.82
N LEU A 283 -15.13 -1.91 -6.11
CA LEU A 283 -15.69 -0.55 -6.21
C LEU A 283 -15.45 0.08 -7.58
N VAL A 284 -14.24 -0.07 -8.14
CA VAL A 284 -13.89 0.45 -9.46
C VAL A 284 -14.75 -0.24 -10.56
N GLU A 285 -14.89 -1.56 -10.49
CA GLU A 285 -15.74 -2.32 -11.41
C GLU A 285 -17.21 -1.86 -11.33
N ALA A 286 -17.74 -1.66 -10.13
CA ALA A 286 -19.09 -1.15 -9.92
C ALA A 286 -19.28 0.26 -10.50
N ASN A 287 -18.28 1.14 -10.31
CA ASN A 287 -18.30 2.50 -10.87
C ASN A 287 -18.21 2.48 -12.40
N LEU A 288 -17.40 1.61 -13.01
CA LEU A 288 -17.34 1.45 -14.46
C LEU A 288 -18.69 1.01 -15.04
N ARG A 289 -19.38 0.08 -14.37
CA ARG A 289 -20.74 -0.35 -14.74
C ARG A 289 -21.75 0.80 -14.67
N LEU A 290 -21.64 1.64 -13.65
CA LEU A 290 -22.49 2.82 -13.50
C LEU A 290 -22.27 3.81 -14.66
N VAL A 291 -21.02 4.08 -15.03
CA VAL A 291 -20.68 4.97 -16.17
C VAL A 291 -21.24 4.41 -17.46
N VAL A 292 -21.07 3.11 -17.72
CA VAL A 292 -21.63 2.45 -18.91
C VAL A 292 -23.17 2.53 -18.94
N SER A 293 -23.81 2.32 -17.78
CA SER A 293 -25.28 2.42 -17.66
C SER A 293 -25.80 3.84 -17.95
N ILE A 294 -25.04 4.87 -17.58
CA ILE A 294 -25.39 6.27 -17.86
C ILE A 294 -25.17 6.59 -19.34
N ALA A 295 -24.05 6.14 -19.91
CA ALA A 295 -23.72 6.37 -21.32
C ALA A 295 -24.66 5.65 -22.29
N LYS A 296 -25.36 4.58 -21.87
CA LYS A 296 -26.33 3.83 -22.64
C LYS A 296 -27.70 4.51 -22.71
N LYS A 297 -28.02 5.45 -21.82
CA LYS A 297 -29.26 6.26 -21.87
C LYS A 297 -29.14 7.43 -22.84
#